data_04fa97fb8e6f4df7859ab0a3fac46828
#
_entry.id   04fa97fb8e6f4df7859ab0a3fac46828
#
_cell.length_a   1.000
_cell.length_b   1.000
_cell.length_c   1.000
_cell.angle_alpha   90.00
_cell.angle_beta   90.00
_cell.angle_gamma   90.00
#
_symmetry.space_group_name_H-M   'P 1'
#
loop_
_entity.id
_entity.type
_entity.pdbx_description
1 polymer ?
#
loop_
_entity_poly.entity_id
_entity_poly.type
_entity_poly.pdbx_seq_one_letter_code
_entity_poly.pdbx_strand_id
1 'polypeptide(L)'
;METQDFSTSFSVDQTPAEVFSAVTNVRGWWSERIDGGTSRLNDEFTYQRWDLHKCTMRLTEVIPNKRVVWLVLDNYFSFTQDQSEWVGNTIEFDITEKDGKTQLRFTQRGLVPAYECYNICFDAWTSYIQGSLKDLI
;
A
#
# COMPACT_ATOMS: atom_id res chain seq x y z
N MET A 1 -4.95 -11.53 -22.16
CA MET A 1 -4.61 -12.27 -20.94
C MET A 1 -4.56 -11.32 -19.76
N GLU A 2 -5.32 -11.62 -18.73
CA GLU A 2 -5.39 -10.75 -17.58
C GLU A 2 -4.12 -10.84 -16.75
N THR A 3 -3.62 -9.68 -16.35
CA THR A 3 -2.53 -9.58 -15.40
C THR A 3 -3.10 -9.80 -14.01
N GLN A 4 -2.52 -10.72 -13.24
CA GLN A 4 -2.97 -10.96 -11.87
C GLN A 4 -2.21 -10.05 -10.92
N ASP A 5 -2.71 -8.83 -10.76
CA ASP A 5 -2.15 -7.90 -9.79
C ASP A 5 -2.35 -8.43 -8.37
N PHE A 6 -1.36 -8.18 -7.51
CA PHE A 6 -1.48 -8.56 -6.11
C PHE A 6 -2.62 -7.81 -5.45
N SER A 7 -3.49 -8.54 -4.74
CA SER A 7 -4.61 -7.95 -4.01
C SER A 7 -4.88 -8.76 -2.75
N THR A 8 -5.28 -8.07 -1.68
CA THR A 8 -5.71 -8.70 -0.44
C THR A 8 -6.78 -7.83 0.21
N SER A 9 -7.67 -8.42 0.98
CA SER A 9 -8.75 -7.68 1.62
C SER A 9 -9.10 -8.27 2.97
N PHE A 10 -9.75 -7.44 3.82
CA PHE A 10 -10.31 -7.88 5.09
C PHE A 10 -11.53 -7.02 5.42
N SER A 11 -12.34 -7.52 6.37
CA SER A 11 -13.51 -6.79 6.89
C SER A 11 -13.35 -6.55 8.38
N VAL A 12 -13.82 -5.38 8.84
CA VAL A 12 -13.76 -4.99 10.24
C VAL A 12 -15.08 -4.36 10.67
N ASP A 13 -15.30 -4.24 11.98
CA ASP A 13 -16.51 -3.61 12.53
C ASP A 13 -16.38 -2.08 12.64
N GLN A 14 -15.18 -1.55 12.54
CA GLN A 14 -14.93 -0.11 12.60
C GLN A 14 -15.51 0.61 11.38
N THR A 15 -15.72 1.92 11.51
CA THR A 15 -16.33 2.74 10.44
C THR A 15 -15.35 2.96 9.28
N PRO A 16 -15.86 3.34 8.08
CA PRO A 16 -14.99 3.74 6.98
C PRO A 16 -14.04 4.89 7.34
N ALA A 17 -14.48 5.82 8.18
CA ALA A 17 -13.64 6.92 8.63
C ALA A 17 -12.47 6.41 9.48
N GLU A 18 -12.71 5.45 10.36
CA GLU A 18 -11.66 4.86 11.18
C GLU A 18 -10.67 4.08 10.32
N VAL A 19 -11.15 3.34 9.32
CA VAL A 19 -10.31 2.60 8.37
C VAL A 19 -9.49 3.57 7.54
N PHE A 20 -10.10 4.62 7.02
CA PHE A 20 -9.39 5.65 6.23
C PHE A 20 -8.29 6.33 7.07
N SER A 21 -8.59 6.65 8.32
CA SER A 21 -7.62 7.28 9.23
C SER A 21 -6.41 6.38 9.44
N ALA A 22 -6.62 5.07 9.59
CA ALA A 22 -5.54 4.11 9.76
C ALA A 22 -4.70 3.97 8.48
N VAL A 23 -5.35 3.87 7.32
CA VAL A 23 -4.67 3.77 6.02
C VAL A 23 -3.73 4.96 5.79
N THR A 24 -4.20 6.17 6.06
CA THR A 24 -3.41 7.40 5.85
C THR A 24 -2.36 7.61 6.93
N ASN A 25 -2.43 6.89 8.04
CA ASN A 25 -1.39 6.88 9.06
C ASN A 25 -0.33 5.81 8.73
N VAL A 26 0.39 6.02 7.63
CA VAL A 26 1.33 5.03 7.09
C VAL A 26 2.43 4.70 8.09
N ARG A 27 2.87 5.68 8.88
CA ARG A 27 3.87 5.46 9.93
C ARG A 27 3.40 4.51 11.02
N GLY A 28 2.09 4.40 11.21
CA GLY A 28 1.51 3.54 12.23
C GLY A 28 1.48 2.06 11.87
N TRP A 29 1.56 1.73 10.57
CA TRP A 29 1.45 0.32 10.17
C TRP A 29 2.54 -0.17 9.21
N TRP A 30 3.15 0.72 8.41
CA TRP A 30 4.19 0.30 7.47
C TRP A 30 5.59 0.47 8.05
N SER A 31 5.96 1.71 8.38
CA SER A 31 7.26 2.00 8.98
C SER A 31 7.25 3.38 9.63
N GLU A 32 7.94 3.51 10.76
CA GLU A 32 8.17 4.80 11.39
C GLU A 32 9.15 5.66 10.58
N ARG A 33 9.92 5.04 9.69
CA ARG A 33 10.95 5.72 8.88
C ARG A 33 10.39 6.17 7.53
N ILE A 34 9.29 6.89 7.58
CA ILE A 34 8.67 7.47 6.39
C ILE A 34 8.86 8.98 6.45
N ASP A 35 9.43 9.53 5.37
CA ASP A 35 9.65 10.95 5.19
C ASP A 35 8.59 11.52 4.25
N GLY A 36 7.92 12.58 4.65
CA GLY A 36 6.96 13.28 3.81
C GLY A 36 5.51 13.12 4.26
N GLY A 37 4.58 13.64 3.47
CA GLY A 37 3.15 13.60 3.76
C GLY A 37 2.51 12.31 3.23
N THR A 38 1.56 11.76 3.99
CA THR A 38 0.92 10.47 3.67
C THR A 38 -0.60 10.55 3.63
N SER A 39 -1.20 11.74 3.71
CA SER A 39 -2.65 11.86 3.90
C SER A 39 -3.36 12.79 2.93
N ARG A 40 -2.66 13.65 2.20
CA ARG A 40 -3.26 14.66 1.34
C ARG A 40 -2.94 14.40 -0.13
N LEU A 41 -3.84 14.82 -1.01
CA LEU A 41 -3.61 14.76 -2.45
C LEU A 41 -2.29 15.47 -2.80
N ASN A 42 -1.50 14.85 -3.65
CA ASN A 42 -0.18 15.31 -4.11
C ASN A 42 0.93 15.25 -3.04
N ASP A 43 0.64 14.76 -1.84
CA ASP A 43 1.69 14.47 -0.88
C ASP A 43 2.65 13.42 -1.45
N GLU A 44 3.93 13.61 -1.20
CA GLU A 44 4.96 12.63 -1.55
C GLU A 44 5.67 12.18 -0.29
N PHE A 45 5.93 10.88 -0.22
CA PHE A 45 6.69 10.33 0.89
C PHE A 45 7.67 9.29 0.41
N THR A 46 8.74 9.09 1.18
CA THR A 46 9.78 8.11 0.90
C THR A 46 9.81 7.09 2.04
N TYR A 47 9.78 5.82 1.66
CA TYR A 47 9.97 4.69 2.55
C TYR A 47 11.37 4.14 2.31
N GLN A 48 12.06 3.81 3.40
CA GLN A 48 13.37 3.17 3.29
C GLN A 48 13.51 2.11 4.39
N ARG A 49 13.96 0.93 3.98
CA ARG A 49 14.26 -0.17 4.91
C ARG A 49 15.72 -0.56 4.70
N TRP A 50 16.60 0.01 5.52
CA TRP A 50 18.06 -0.17 5.43
C TRP A 50 18.51 0.04 3.97
N ASP A 51 19.40 -0.83 3.48
CA ASP A 51 19.84 -0.81 2.08
C ASP A 51 19.08 -1.78 1.20
N LEU A 52 17.99 -2.39 1.70
CA LEU A 52 17.22 -3.40 0.98
C LEU A 52 16.18 -2.80 0.06
N HIS A 53 15.45 -1.78 0.52
CA HIS A 53 14.34 -1.22 -0.24
C HIS A 53 14.21 0.27 0.06
N LYS A 54 14.07 1.06 -1.00
CA LYS A 54 13.74 2.48 -0.92
C LYS A 54 12.75 2.81 -2.02
N CYS A 55 11.67 3.49 -1.69
CA CYS A 55 10.72 3.92 -2.70
C CYS A 55 10.11 5.27 -2.33
N THR A 56 9.72 6.01 -3.38
CA THR A 56 9.03 7.30 -3.25
C THR A 56 7.67 7.17 -3.90
N MET A 57 6.63 7.58 -3.17
CA MET A 57 5.24 7.52 -3.60
C MET A 57 4.63 8.91 -3.62
N ARG A 58 3.66 9.11 -4.52
CA ARG A 58 2.80 10.31 -4.52
C ARG A 58 1.35 9.88 -4.38
N LEU A 59 0.60 10.57 -3.52
CA LEU A 59 -0.84 10.37 -3.42
C LEU A 59 -1.51 11.02 -4.61
N THR A 60 -2.01 10.21 -5.54
CA THR A 60 -2.63 10.70 -6.77
C THR A 60 -4.16 10.75 -6.69
N GLU A 61 -4.74 10.04 -5.71
CA GLU A 61 -6.18 10.10 -5.46
C GLU A 61 -6.43 9.94 -3.97
N VAL A 62 -7.23 10.84 -3.40
CA VAL A 62 -7.65 10.78 -2.00
C VAL A 62 -9.12 11.13 -1.93
N ILE A 63 -9.97 10.13 -1.73
CA ILE A 63 -11.40 10.32 -1.53
C ILE A 63 -11.69 9.91 -0.08
N PRO A 64 -11.99 10.87 0.82
CA PRO A 64 -12.16 10.58 2.23
C PRO A 64 -13.11 9.42 2.48
N ASN A 65 -12.69 8.47 3.30
CA ASN A 65 -13.45 7.29 3.72
C ASN A 65 -13.77 6.30 2.59
N LYS A 66 -13.18 6.48 1.40
CA LYS A 66 -13.49 5.64 0.22
C LYS A 66 -12.27 5.11 -0.50
N ARG A 67 -11.27 5.96 -0.78
CA ARG A 67 -10.19 5.52 -1.66
C ARG A 67 -8.92 6.34 -1.46
N VAL A 68 -7.79 5.66 -1.47
CA VAL A 68 -6.46 6.27 -1.49
C VAL A 68 -5.63 5.55 -2.55
N VAL A 69 -4.97 6.31 -3.42
CA VAL A 69 -4.08 5.73 -4.44
C VAL A 69 -2.71 6.40 -4.35
N TRP A 70 -1.67 5.57 -4.34
CA TRP A 70 -0.27 6.01 -4.43
C TRP A 70 0.29 5.61 -5.79
N LEU A 71 0.99 6.54 -6.45
CA LEU A 71 1.80 6.23 -7.62
C LEU A 71 3.24 6.06 -7.19
N VAL A 72 3.87 4.96 -7.59
CA VAL A 72 5.29 4.73 -7.31
C VAL A 72 6.12 5.55 -8.29
N LEU A 73 6.78 6.59 -7.77
CA LEU A 73 7.61 7.49 -8.57
C LEU A 73 9.02 6.94 -8.75
N ASP A 74 9.54 6.29 -7.71
CA ASP A 74 10.90 5.77 -7.68
C ASP A 74 10.94 4.53 -6.82
N ASN A 75 11.84 3.60 -7.13
CA ASN A 75 11.99 2.37 -6.38
C ASN A 75 13.39 1.81 -6.53
N TYR A 76 13.91 1.28 -5.43
CA TYR A 76 15.19 0.59 -5.39
C TYR A 76 15.08 -0.68 -4.55
N PHE A 77 15.46 -1.81 -5.14
CA PHE A 77 15.65 -3.08 -4.43
C PHE A 77 17.10 -3.53 -4.58
N SER A 78 17.75 -3.87 -3.48
CA SER A 78 19.14 -4.37 -3.54
C SER A 78 19.20 -5.84 -3.95
N PHE A 79 18.10 -6.57 -3.84
CA PHE A 79 18.04 -8.02 -4.03
C PHE A 79 17.49 -8.46 -5.38
N THR A 80 17.17 -7.53 -6.27
CA THR A 80 16.67 -7.84 -7.62
C THR A 80 17.65 -7.33 -8.66
N GLN A 81 17.63 -7.93 -9.85
CA GLN A 81 18.39 -7.42 -11.00
C GLN A 81 17.74 -6.15 -11.53
N ASP A 82 16.42 -6.15 -11.67
CA ASP A 82 15.66 -4.94 -11.97
C ASP A 82 15.35 -4.23 -10.65
N GLN A 83 16.19 -3.31 -10.27
CA GLN A 83 16.08 -2.60 -8.99
C GLN A 83 14.90 -1.63 -8.95
N SER A 84 14.33 -1.30 -10.11
CA SER A 84 13.23 -0.34 -10.23
C SER A 84 11.90 -0.98 -10.60
N GLU A 85 11.68 -2.25 -10.29
CA GLU A 85 10.48 -3.02 -10.70
C GLU A 85 9.16 -2.33 -10.40
N TRP A 86 9.05 -1.64 -9.26
CA TRP A 86 7.80 -1.00 -8.86
C TRP A 86 7.52 0.33 -9.55
N VAL A 87 8.49 0.94 -10.22
CA VAL A 87 8.29 2.27 -10.81
C VAL A 87 7.12 2.23 -11.79
N GLY A 88 6.17 3.15 -11.62
CA GLY A 88 4.96 3.22 -12.43
C GLY A 88 3.80 2.38 -11.91
N ASN A 89 4.02 1.53 -10.91
CA ASN A 89 2.92 0.80 -10.26
C ASN A 89 2.03 1.77 -9.49
N THR A 90 0.76 1.39 -9.30
CA THR A 90 -0.14 2.10 -8.38
C THR A 90 -0.49 1.18 -7.22
N ILE A 91 -0.57 1.78 -6.03
CA ILE A 91 -0.99 1.08 -4.82
C ILE A 91 -2.32 1.68 -4.41
N GLU A 92 -3.36 0.85 -4.34
CA GLU A 92 -4.74 1.29 -4.18
C GLU A 92 -5.36 0.71 -2.92
N PHE A 93 -6.01 1.59 -2.15
CA PHE A 93 -6.77 1.21 -0.97
C PHE A 93 -8.21 1.58 -1.23
N ASP A 94 -9.10 0.59 -1.32
CA ASP A 94 -10.53 0.79 -1.55
C ASP A 94 -11.30 0.41 -0.28
N ILE A 95 -12.14 1.33 0.20
CA ILE A 95 -12.92 1.18 1.42
C ILE A 95 -14.39 1.14 1.02
N THR A 96 -15.09 0.07 1.39
CA THR A 96 -16.50 -0.10 1.11
C THR A 96 -17.24 -0.58 2.36
N GLU A 97 -18.54 -0.30 2.41
CA GLU A 97 -19.39 -0.84 3.47
C GLU A 97 -20.27 -1.94 2.89
N LYS A 98 -20.38 -3.04 3.63
CA LYS A 98 -21.24 -4.15 3.24
C LYS A 98 -21.70 -4.92 4.47
N ASP A 99 -23.00 -5.10 4.60
CA ASP A 99 -23.62 -5.89 5.67
C ASP A 99 -23.24 -5.40 7.07
N GLY A 100 -23.16 -4.08 7.25
CA GLY A 100 -22.80 -3.46 8.52
C GLY A 100 -21.32 -3.49 8.87
N LYS A 101 -20.49 -3.96 7.94
CA LYS A 101 -19.03 -4.01 8.12
C LYS A 101 -18.32 -3.14 7.12
N THR A 102 -17.10 -2.75 7.45
CA THR A 102 -16.23 -2.02 6.54
C THR A 102 -15.21 -2.97 5.94
N GLN A 103 -15.12 -3.00 4.62
CA GLN A 103 -14.14 -3.81 3.91
C GLN A 103 -13.05 -2.90 3.37
N LEU A 104 -11.80 -3.30 3.59
CA LEU A 104 -10.64 -2.69 2.95
C LEU A 104 -10.06 -3.66 1.94
N ARG A 105 -9.86 -3.19 0.72
CA ARG A 105 -9.17 -3.94 -0.32
C ARG A 105 -7.90 -3.20 -0.71
N PHE A 106 -6.78 -3.88 -0.63
CA PHE A 106 -5.46 -3.40 -1.05
C PHE A 106 -5.11 -4.04 -2.39
N THR A 107 -4.64 -3.23 -3.34
CA THR A 107 -4.18 -3.74 -4.64
C THR A 107 -2.91 -2.99 -5.04
N GLN A 108 -1.87 -3.72 -5.44
CA GLN A 108 -0.75 -3.11 -6.15
C GLN A 108 -0.83 -3.52 -7.61
N ARG A 109 -1.21 -2.58 -8.47
CA ARG A 109 -1.28 -2.83 -9.92
C ARG A 109 0.12 -2.82 -10.48
N GLY A 110 0.46 -3.91 -11.15
CA GLY A 110 1.79 -4.15 -11.68
C GLY A 110 2.58 -5.18 -10.89
N LEU A 111 2.24 -5.44 -9.63
CA LEU A 111 2.88 -6.49 -8.85
C LEU A 111 2.30 -7.84 -9.27
N VAL A 112 3.01 -8.53 -10.15
CA VAL A 112 2.57 -9.76 -10.80
C VAL A 112 3.59 -10.88 -10.59
N PRO A 113 3.19 -12.16 -10.73
CA PRO A 113 4.11 -13.29 -10.50
C PRO A 113 5.41 -13.25 -11.30
N ALA A 114 5.44 -12.52 -12.41
CA ALA A 114 6.66 -12.36 -13.22
C ALA A 114 7.72 -11.47 -12.57
N TYR A 115 7.36 -10.66 -11.57
CA TYR A 115 8.32 -9.80 -10.87
C TYR A 115 9.28 -10.63 -10.03
N GLU A 116 10.56 -10.24 -10.05
CA GLU A 116 11.59 -10.89 -9.23
C GLU A 116 11.26 -10.85 -7.74
N CYS A 117 10.69 -9.73 -7.29
CA CYS A 117 10.34 -9.56 -5.88
C CYS A 117 9.02 -10.22 -5.49
N TYR A 118 8.27 -10.82 -6.43
CA TYR A 118 6.85 -11.14 -6.18
C TYR A 118 6.61 -11.90 -4.87
N ASN A 119 7.33 -12.97 -4.62
CA ASN A 119 7.11 -13.77 -3.40
C ASN A 119 7.44 -12.98 -2.13
N ILE A 120 8.53 -12.23 -2.16
CA ILE A 120 8.95 -11.40 -1.02
C ILE A 120 7.94 -10.28 -0.79
N CYS A 121 7.52 -9.62 -1.86
CA CYS A 121 6.56 -8.51 -1.78
C CYS A 121 5.17 -9.01 -1.40
N PHE A 122 4.76 -10.18 -1.91
CA PHE A 122 3.51 -10.83 -1.53
C PHE A 122 3.46 -11.07 -0.02
N ASP A 123 4.49 -11.69 0.54
CA ASP A 123 4.55 -11.98 1.97
C ASP A 123 4.62 -10.70 2.80
N ALA A 124 5.40 -9.72 2.37
CA ALA A 124 5.53 -8.44 3.06
C ALA A 124 4.19 -7.70 3.11
N TRP A 125 3.53 -7.52 1.96
CA TRP A 125 2.24 -6.84 1.92
C TRP A 125 1.18 -7.58 2.72
N THR A 126 1.11 -8.90 2.61
CA THR A 126 0.16 -9.70 3.37
C THR A 126 0.36 -9.47 4.87
N SER A 127 1.60 -9.48 5.33
CA SER A 127 1.93 -9.24 6.73
C SER A 127 1.55 -7.81 7.17
N TYR A 128 1.85 -6.80 6.37
CA TYR A 128 1.53 -5.42 6.72
C TYR A 128 0.02 -5.17 6.68
N ILE A 129 -0.68 -5.63 5.65
CA ILE A 129 -2.10 -5.32 5.48
C ILE A 129 -2.95 -6.16 6.43
N GLN A 130 -2.76 -7.48 6.47
CA GLN A 130 -3.55 -8.38 7.31
C GLN A 130 -3.14 -8.35 8.79
N GLY A 131 -1.92 -7.90 9.08
CA GLY A 131 -1.40 -7.79 10.44
C GLY A 131 -1.40 -6.36 10.95
N SER A 132 -0.35 -5.60 10.62
CA SER A 132 -0.11 -4.28 11.22
C SER A 132 -1.23 -3.27 10.96
N LEU A 133 -1.72 -3.17 9.73
CA LEU A 133 -2.80 -2.23 9.39
C LEU A 133 -4.11 -2.65 10.06
N LYS A 134 -4.47 -3.91 9.96
CA LYS A 134 -5.70 -4.42 10.57
C LYS A 134 -5.69 -4.22 12.09
N ASP A 135 -4.54 -4.45 12.73
CA ASP A 135 -4.38 -4.26 14.17
C ASP A 135 -4.45 -2.79 14.58
N LEU A 136 -4.05 -1.87 13.69
CA LEU A 136 -4.09 -0.43 13.94
C LEU A 136 -5.52 0.12 13.91
N ILE A 137 -6.37 -0.52 13.15
CA ILE A 137 -7.77 -0.05 12.97
C ILE A 137 -8.60 -0.23 14.26
#